data_3755c44f7b7128d022939d492884f9e0
#
_entry.id   3755c44f7b7128d022939d492884f9e0
#
_cell.length_a   1.000
_cell.length_b   1.000
_cell.length_c   1.000
_cell.angle_alpha   90.00
_cell.angle_beta   90.00
_cell.angle_gamma   90.00
#
_symmetry.space_group_name_H-M   'P 1'
#
loop_
_entity.id
_entity.type
_entity.pdbx_description
1 polymer ?
#
loop_
_entity_poly.entity_id
_entity_poly.type
_entity_poly.pdbx_seq_one_letter_code
_entity_poly.pdbx_strand_id
1 'polypeptide(L)'
;MPPFFSSSSQLHIHISAQDRPGILAETLAFIVQTGWNVVDIKQFVFNGLLNLSILLDGCDDHRILPLREALSAYAEKMDFKVTVYPWETATRPDAPYAHRSVVTLLCDSIPSSGFQEITRIFSKLDINILRIEQLDSGDVHALEFVIGTRKAHSSEEVLDALVKFKEHYGVDIAVQKETYFRPNK
;
A
#
# COMPACT_ATOMS: atom_id res chain seq x y z
N MET A 1 20.16 1.86 -33.88
CA MET A 1 20.70 2.14 -32.54
C MET A 1 19.57 1.95 -31.56
N PRO A 2 19.65 1.02 -30.60
CA PRO A 2 18.64 0.95 -29.54
C PRO A 2 18.82 2.17 -28.64
N PRO A 3 17.73 2.75 -28.10
CA PRO A 3 17.84 3.86 -27.18
C PRO A 3 18.55 3.37 -25.91
N PHE A 4 19.64 4.05 -25.55
CA PHE A 4 20.22 3.93 -24.22
C PHE A 4 19.16 4.36 -23.21
N PHE A 5 18.54 3.40 -22.52
CA PHE A 5 17.81 3.69 -21.29
C PHE A 5 18.88 4.14 -20.27
N SER A 6 19.03 5.43 -20.09
CA SER A 6 19.70 5.96 -18.91
C SER A 6 18.88 5.46 -17.73
N SER A 7 19.53 4.88 -16.72
CA SER A 7 18.88 4.50 -15.47
C SER A 7 18.32 5.77 -14.84
N SER A 8 17.01 5.99 -15.01
CA SER A 8 16.34 7.10 -14.37
C SER A 8 16.28 6.81 -12.87
N SER A 9 16.76 7.77 -12.09
CA SER A 9 16.69 7.68 -10.63
C SER A 9 15.24 7.85 -10.21
N GLN A 10 14.73 6.89 -9.45
CA GLN A 10 13.39 6.96 -8.87
C GLN A 10 13.49 7.28 -7.38
N LEU A 11 12.54 8.05 -6.88
CA LEU A 11 12.41 8.41 -5.48
C LEU A 11 11.01 8.09 -4.98
N HIS A 12 10.94 7.52 -3.80
CA HIS A 12 9.70 7.36 -3.06
C HIS A 12 9.62 8.43 -1.98
N ILE A 13 8.56 9.24 -2.04
CA ILE A 13 8.26 10.25 -1.03
C ILE A 13 7.06 9.76 -0.23
N HIS A 14 7.19 9.82 1.09
CA HIS A 14 6.08 9.60 2.00
C HIS A 14 5.81 10.89 2.80
N ILE A 15 4.55 11.34 2.77
CA ILE A 15 4.08 12.52 3.49
C ILE A 15 3.00 12.09 4.49
N SER A 16 3.12 12.56 5.73
CA SER A 16 2.10 12.41 6.75
C SER A 16 1.74 13.79 7.32
N ALA A 17 0.45 14.10 7.37
CA ALA A 17 -0.05 15.40 7.79
C ALA A 17 -1.47 15.30 8.36
N GLN A 18 -1.91 16.31 9.12
CA GLN A 18 -3.34 16.46 9.43
C GLN A 18 -4.11 16.63 8.13
N ASP A 19 -5.15 15.79 7.92
CA ASP A 19 -5.91 15.84 6.67
C ASP A 19 -6.68 17.14 6.50
N ARG A 20 -6.64 17.69 5.30
CA ARG A 20 -7.44 18.84 4.87
C ARG A 20 -7.57 18.88 3.34
N PRO A 21 -8.62 19.50 2.80
CA PRO A 21 -8.74 19.74 1.37
C PRO A 21 -7.53 20.49 0.82
N GLY A 22 -7.07 20.07 -0.37
CA GLY A 22 -6.03 20.77 -1.13
C GLY A 22 -4.60 20.26 -0.93
N ILE A 23 -4.30 19.46 0.09
CA ILE A 23 -2.93 18.96 0.37
C ILE A 23 -2.32 18.27 -0.87
N LEU A 24 -3.06 17.36 -1.50
CA LEU A 24 -2.55 16.67 -2.69
C LEU A 24 -2.26 17.64 -3.82
N ALA A 25 -3.16 18.59 -4.09
CA ALA A 25 -2.99 19.59 -5.15
C ALA A 25 -1.77 20.49 -4.89
N GLU A 26 -1.60 20.97 -3.66
CA GLU A 26 -0.46 21.78 -3.24
C GLU A 26 0.86 20.99 -3.35
N THR A 27 0.86 19.72 -2.93
CA THR A 27 2.03 18.84 -3.02
C THR A 27 2.42 18.56 -4.47
N LEU A 28 1.44 18.28 -5.33
CA LEU A 28 1.69 18.05 -6.75
C LEU A 28 2.18 19.32 -7.45
N ALA A 29 1.61 20.49 -7.12
CA ALA A 29 2.08 21.76 -7.65
C ALA A 29 3.55 22.02 -7.27
N PHE A 30 3.94 21.72 -6.05
CA PHE A 30 5.32 21.80 -5.61
C PHE A 30 6.23 20.82 -6.39
N ILE A 31 5.84 19.55 -6.52
CA ILE A 31 6.63 18.53 -7.23
C ILE A 31 6.82 18.94 -8.71
N VAL A 32 5.78 19.40 -9.39
CA VAL A 32 5.86 19.84 -10.78
C VAL A 32 6.87 20.97 -10.95
N GLN A 33 6.93 21.92 -10.01
CA GLN A 33 7.92 23.02 -10.05
C GLN A 33 9.36 22.53 -9.91
N THR A 34 9.59 21.39 -9.27
CA THR A 34 10.93 20.79 -9.17
C THR A 34 11.36 20.05 -10.43
N GLY A 35 10.44 19.87 -11.39
CA GLY A 35 10.69 19.17 -12.66
C GLY A 35 10.82 17.65 -12.52
N TRP A 36 10.31 17.05 -11.44
CA TRP A 36 10.16 15.61 -11.29
C TRP A 36 8.80 15.15 -11.82
N ASN A 37 8.77 13.95 -12.39
CA ASN A 37 7.54 13.33 -12.88
C ASN A 37 6.95 12.39 -11.84
N VAL A 38 5.63 12.44 -11.69
CA VAL A 38 4.90 11.51 -10.82
C VAL A 38 4.61 10.23 -11.60
N VAL A 39 5.02 9.09 -11.04
CA VAL A 39 4.82 7.75 -11.63
C VAL A 39 3.64 7.03 -10.99
N ASP A 40 3.52 7.11 -9.67
CA ASP A 40 2.43 6.47 -8.91
C ASP A 40 2.11 7.29 -7.66
N ILE A 41 0.84 7.25 -7.24
CA ILE A 41 0.34 7.91 -6.03
C ILE A 41 -0.55 6.94 -5.28
N LYS A 42 -0.33 6.86 -3.96
CA LYS A 42 -1.23 6.20 -3.02
C LYS A 42 -1.56 7.16 -1.91
N GLN A 43 -2.84 7.31 -1.62
CA GLN A 43 -3.33 8.17 -0.55
C GLN A 43 -4.37 7.43 0.29
N PHE A 44 -4.28 7.58 1.59
CA PHE A 44 -5.34 7.18 2.51
C PHE A 44 -5.35 8.10 3.73
N VAL A 45 -6.52 8.20 4.35
CA VAL A 45 -6.71 8.95 5.59
C VAL A 45 -7.05 7.96 6.69
N PHE A 46 -6.33 8.03 7.80
CA PHE A 46 -6.57 7.20 8.97
C PHE A 46 -6.71 8.08 10.21
N ASN A 47 -7.90 8.08 10.82
CA ASN A 47 -8.21 8.90 11.98
C ASN A 47 -7.82 10.40 11.82
N GLY A 48 -8.16 10.99 10.66
CA GLY A 48 -7.84 12.39 10.35
C GLY A 48 -6.37 12.64 9.99
N LEU A 49 -5.54 11.61 9.95
CA LEU A 49 -4.16 11.68 9.49
C LEU A 49 -4.05 11.23 8.04
N LEU A 50 -3.70 12.15 7.16
CA LEU A 50 -3.37 11.86 5.77
C LEU A 50 -2.04 11.11 5.69
N ASN A 51 -2.01 10.05 4.90
CA ASN A 51 -0.81 9.34 4.47
C ASN A 51 -0.76 9.34 2.96
N LEU A 52 0.28 9.93 2.40
CA LEU A 52 0.46 10.10 0.97
C LEU A 52 1.82 9.54 0.56
N SER A 53 1.80 8.57 -0.33
CA SER A 53 3.00 7.97 -0.91
C SER A 53 3.06 8.31 -2.39
N ILE A 54 4.17 8.88 -2.84
CA ILE A 54 4.38 9.31 -4.22
C ILE A 54 5.67 8.68 -4.74
N LEU A 55 5.59 8.01 -5.87
CA LEU A 55 6.74 7.55 -6.62
C LEU A 55 7.06 8.56 -7.70
N LEU A 56 8.26 9.07 -7.68
CA LEU A 56 8.77 10.04 -8.64
C LEU A 56 9.82 9.40 -9.56
N ASP A 57 9.84 9.86 -10.80
CA ASP A 57 10.88 9.57 -11.78
C ASP A 57 11.59 10.85 -12.21
N GLY A 58 12.90 10.83 -12.17
CA GLY A 58 13.75 11.96 -12.54
C GLY A 58 14.96 11.51 -13.35
N CYS A 59 15.44 12.40 -14.20
CA CYS A 59 16.47 12.05 -15.17
C CYS A 59 17.90 12.05 -14.59
N ASP A 60 18.10 12.45 -13.30
CA ASP A 60 19.47 12.82 -12.89
C ASP A 60 19.68 12.67 -11.37
N ASP A 61 20.67 11.87 -10.96
CA ASP A 61 21.03 11.66 -9.55
C ASP A 61 21.42 12.97 -8.85
N HIS A 62 22.00 13.92 -9.58
CA HIS A 62 22.39 15.23 -9.05
C HIS A 62 21.20 16.07 -8.56
N ARG A 63 19.98 15.73 -8.95
CA ARG A 63 18.76 16.44 -8.54
C ARG A 63 18.11 15.91 -7.26
N ILE A 64 18.60 14.77 -6.74
CA ILE A 64 18.06 14.14 -5.54
C ILE A 64 18.27 15.02 -4.31
N LEU A 65 19.51 15.50 -4.10
CA LEU A 65 19.81 16.32 -2.93
C LEU A 65 19.05 17.65 -2.93
N PRO A 66 19.04 18.43 -4.02
CA PRO A 66 18.21 19.64 -4.12
C PRO A 66 16.72 19.38 -3.88
N LEU A 67 16.17 18.27 -4.38
CA LEU A 67 14.78 17.93 -4.11
C LEU A 67 14.53 17.64 -2.63
N ARG A 68 15.44 16.92 -1.96
CA ARG A 68 15.33 16.62 -0.53
C ARG A 68 15.34 17.89 0.32
N GLU A 69 16.23 18.82 0.02
CA GLU A 69 16.31 20.12 0.70
C GLU A 69 15.02 20.93 0.48
N ALA A 70 14.55 21.02 -0.76
CA ALA A 70 13.33 21.71 -1.09
C ALA A 70 12.09 21.07 -0.43
N LEU A 71 12.03 19.73 -0.37
CA LEU A 71 10.96 19.01 0.32
C LEU A 71 11.00 19.24 1.82
N SER A 72 12.18 19.28 2.44
CA SER A 72 12.30 19.58 3.89
C SER A 72 11.78 20.96 4.19
N ALA A 73 12.18 21.98 3.43
CA ALA A 73 11.70 23.35 3.61
C ALA A 73 10.18 23.47 3.35
N TYR A 74 9.67 22.75 2.34
CA TYR A 74 8.24 22.68 2.07
C TYR A 74 7.47 22.04 3.23
N ALA A 75 7.99 20.93 3.75
CA ALA A 75 7.40 20.20 4.86
C ALA A 75 7.30 21.07 6.15
N GLU A 76 8.37 21.79 6.49
CA GLU A 76 8.36 22.72 7.62
C GLU A 76 7.31 23.82 7.45
N LYS A 77 7.23 24.42 6.26
CA LYS A 77 6.25 25.48 5.96
C LYS A 77 4.81 24.99 6.07
N MET A 78 4.55 23.74 5.71
CA MET A 78 3.20 23.16 5.61
C MET A 78 2.81 22.35 6.86
N ASP A 79 3.69 22.22 7.83
CA ASP A 79 3.55 21.36 9.01
C ASP A 79 3.33 19.87 8.61
N PHE A 80 4.12 19.40 7.66
CA PHE A 80 4.11 18.01 7.18
C PHE A 80 5.30 17.24 7.72
N LYS A 81 5.14 15.93 7.89
CA LYS A 81 6.27 15.00 8.03
C LYS A 81 6.57 14.39 6.68
N VAL A 82 7.80 14.54 6.20
CA VAL A 82 8.23 14.02 4.90
C VAL A 82 9.40 13.07 5.08
N THR A 83 9.32 11.91 4.43
CA THR A 83 10.44 10.97 4.32
C THR A 83 10.70 10.69 2.85
N VAL A 84 11.97 10.70 2.45
CA VAL A 84 12.39 10.46 1.06
C VAL A 84 13.31 9.25 1.02
N TYR A 85 12.94 8.25 0.23
CA TYR A 85 13.73 7.04 0.02
C TYR A 85 14.20 6.97 -1.44
N PRO A 86 15.49 6.69 -1.71
CA PRO A 86 15.92 6.28 -3.04
C PRO A 86 15.16 5.00 -3.42
N TRP A 87 14.60 4.96 -4.62
CA TRP A 87 13.96 3.77 -5.14
C TRP A 87 14.90 3.07 -6.11
N GLU A 88 15.49 1.97 -5.68
CA GLU A 88 16.30 1.16 -6.57
C GLU A 88 15.40 0.29 -7.43
N THR A 89 15.36 0.54 -8.71
CA THR A 89 14.56 -0.21 -9.69
C THR A 89 14.90 -1.72 -9.69
N ALA A 90 16.12 -2.07 -9.27
CA ALA A 90 16.57 -3.46 -9.15
C ALA A 90 15.89 -4.22 -8.00
N THR A 91 15.27 -3.53 -7.04
CA THR A 91 14.54 -4.14 -5.93
C THR A 91 13.04 -4.24 -6.16
N ARG A 92 12.56 -3.86 -7.35
CA ARG A 92 11.17 -4.16 -7.72
C ARG A 92 11.04 -5.68 -7.75
N PRO A 93 10.34 -6.30 -6.79
CA PRO A 93 10.19 -7.74 -6.82
C PRO A 93 9.58 -8.11 -8.16
N ASP A 94 10.23 -9.01 -8.89
CA ASP A 94 9.72 -9.55 -10.14
C ASP A 94 8.28 -9.97 -9.92
N ALA A 95 7.37 -9.33 -10.63
CA ALA A 95 5.93 -9.46 -10.56
C ALA A 95 5.36 -9.32 -9.12
N PRO A 96 4.66 -8.23 -8.83
CA PRO A 96 3.95 -8.10 -7.57
C PRO A 96 2.95 -9.24 -7.48
N TYR A 97 3.09 -10.13 -6.50
CA TYR A 97 2.19 -11.20 -6.14
C TYR A 97 1.20 -11.59 -7.26
N ALA A 98 1.56 -12.64 -8.02
CA ALA A 98 0.80 -13.05 -9.22
C ALA A 98 -0.64 -13.47 -8.89
N HIS A 99 -0.87 -13.83 -7.62
CA HIS A 99 -2.17 -14.26 -7.12
C HIS A 99 -2.58 -13.39 -5.95
N ARG A 100 -3.74 -12.77 -6.08
CA ARG A 100 -4.35 -11.97 -5.03
C ARG A 100 -5.71 -12.51 -4.66
N SER A 101 -6.03 -12.43 -3.39
CA SER A 101 -7.34 -12.79 -2.86
C SER A 101 -7.75 -11.79 -1.78
N VAL A 102 -9.04 -11.73 -1.54
CA VAL A 102 -9.64 -10.97 -0.47
C VAL A 102 -10.16 -11.96 0.55
N VAL A 103 -9.71 -11.81 1.80
CA VAL A 103 -10.23 -12.55 2.96
C VAL A 103 -11.07 -11.60 3.76
N THR A 104 -12.37 -11.85 3.85
CA THR A 104 -13.31 -11.04 4.62
C THR A 104 -13.71 -11.79 5.88
N LEU A 105 -13.54 -11.15 7.03
CA LEU A 105 -14.02 -11.63 8.32
C LEU A 105 -15.29 -10.84 8.69
N LEU A 106 -16.35 -11.52 9.03
CA LEU A 106 -17.56 -10.90 9.59
C LEU A 106 -17.57 -11.20 11.09
N CYS A 107 -17.54 -10.16 11.91
CA CYS A 107 -17.46 -10.27 13.36
C CYS A 107 -17.86 -8.96 14.04
N ASP A 108 -18.28 -9.05 15.29
CA ASP A 108 -18.57 -7.85 16.10
C ASP A 108 -17.26 -7.14 16.51
N SER A 109 -16.22 -7.91 16.83
CA SER A 109 -14.89 -7.40 17.15
C SER A 109 -13.85 -8.51 17.07
N ILE A 110 -12.60 -8.15 16.76
CA ILE A 110 -11.45 -9.06 16.84
C ILE A 110 -10.47 -8.50 17.86
N PRO A 111 -10.12 -9.26 18.93
CA PRO A 111 -9.11 -8.83 19.87
C PRO A 111 -7.71 -8.83 19.23
N SER A 112 -6.76 -8.08 19.82
CA SER A 112 -5.39 -8.01 19.31
C SER A 112 -4.72 -9.40 19.15
N SER A 113 -5.07 -10.36 20.00
CA SER A 113 -4.63 -11.76 19.87
C SER A 113 -5.13 -12.42 18.58
N GLY A 114 -6.35 -12.10 18.14
CA GLY A 114 -6.92 -12.58 16.88
C GLY A 114 -6.17 -12.01 15.68
N PHE A 115 -5.86 -10.71 15.69
CA PHE A 115 -5.01 -10.12 14.66
C PHE A 115 -3.63 -10.80 14.60
N GLN A 116 -3.01 -11.06 15.75
CA GLN A 116 -1.74 -11.77 15.81
C GLN A 116 -1.85 -13.17 15.24
N GLU A 117 -2.91 -13.90 15.56
CA GLU A 117 -3.08 -15.29 15.11
C GLU A 117 -3.32 -15.37 13.61
N ILE A 118 -4.23 -14.55 13.04
CA ILE A 118 -4.51 -14.58 11.60
C ILE A 118 -3.28 -14.18 10.78
N THR A 119 -2.56 -13.15 11.20
CA THR A 119 -1.33 -12.73 10.51
C THR A 119 -0.24 -13.80 10.57
N ARG A 120 -0.15 -14.56 11.67
CA ARG A 120 0.74 -15.71 11.80
C ARG A 120 0.34 -16.86 10.88
N ILE A 121 -0.96 -17.11 10.71
CA ILE A 121 -1.45 -18.13 9.75
C ILE A 121 -1.03 -17.74 8.33
N PHE A 122 -1.27 -16.49 7.92
CA PHE A 122 -0.85 -16.01 6.60
C PHE A 122 0.66 -16.13 6.39
N SER A 123 1.45 -15.74 7.38
CA SER A 123 2.92 -15.87 7.32
C SER A 123 3.38 -17.31 7.11
N LYS A 124 2.77 -18.29 7.77
CA LYS A 124 3.10 -19.72 7.61
C LYS A 124 2.79 -20.26 6.21
N LEU A 125 1.82 -19.67 5.51
CA LEU A 125 1.46 -19.99 4.14
C LEU A 125 2.26 -19.20 3.09
N ASP A 126 3.28 -18.42 3.49
CA ASP A 126 4.01 -17.50 2.60
C ASP A 126 3.07 -16.49 1.91
N ILE A 127 2.02 -16.10 2.61
CA ILE A 127 1.04 -15.10 2.18
C ILE A 127 1.45 -13.74 2.74
N ASN A 128 1.57 -12.74 1.86
CA ASN A 128 1.76 -11.35 2.25
C ASN A 128 0.43 -10.62 2.36
N ILE A 129 0.30 -9.77 3.35
CA ILE A 129 -0.86 -8.88 3.52
C ILE A 129 -0.54 -7.57 2.78
N LEU A 130 -1.35 -7.24 1.79
CA LEU A 130 -1.18 -6.05 0.95
C LEU A 130 -1.98 -4.86 1.47
N ARG A 131 -3.14 -5.13 2.10
CA ARG A 131 -4.05 -4.12 2.66
C ARG A 131 -4.91 -4.76 3.74
N ILE A 132 -5.23 -3.97 4.76
CA ILE A 132 -6.23 -4.31 5.76
C ILE A 132 -7.19 -3.13 5.83
N GLU A 133 -8.48 -3.39 5.74
CA GLU A 133 -9.52 -2.38 5.89
C GLU A 133 -10.60 -2.89 6.82
N GLN A 134 -11.08 -2.00 7.69
CA GLN A 134 -12.29 -2.24 8.47
C GLN A 134 -13.44 -1.57 7.74
N LEU A 135 -14.46 -2.34 7.44
CA LEU A 135 -15.67 -1.90 6.76
C LEU A 135 -16.81 -1.93 7.78
N ASP A 136 -17.16 -0.76 8.26
CA ASP A 136 -18.31 -0.62 9.16
C ASP A 136 -19.55 -0.22 8.35
N SER A 137 -20.57 -1.07 8.36
CA SER A 137 -21.85 -0.83 7.72
C SER A 137 -22.99 -1.10 8.70
N GLY A 138 -23.32 -0.09 9.50
CA GLY A 138 -24.36 -0.21 10.52
C GLY A 138 -24.02 -1.26 11.58
N ASP A 139 -24.84 -2.32 11.66
CA ASP A 139 -24.68 -3.39 12.65
C ASP A 139 -23.69 -4.49 12.23
N VAL A 140 -23.10 -4.39 11.05
CA VAL A 140 -22.16 -5.39 10.54
C VAL A 140 -20.75 -4.80 10.48
N HIS A 141 -19.84 -5.43 11.23
CA HIS A 141 -18.41 -5.12 11.18
C HIS A 141 -17.72 -6.16 10.32
N ALA A 142 -17.06 -5.71 9.27
CA ALA A 142 -16.25 -6.56 8.42
C ALA A 142 -14.80 -6.11 8.45
N LEU A 143 -13.89 -7.06 8.55
CA LEU A 143 -12.46 -6.84 8.41
C LEU A 143 -11.99 -7.51 7.13
N GLU A 144 -11.46 -6.72 6.21
CA GLU A 144 -11.00 -7.18 4.91
C GLU A 144 -9.47 -7.19 4.85
N PHE A 145 -8.90 -8.33 4.49
CA PHE A 145 -7.49 -8.49 4.16
C PHE A 145 -7.34 -8.74 2.67
N VAL A 146 -6.69 -7.82 1.97
CA VAL A 146 -6.18 -8.11 0.62
C VAL A 146 -4.85 -8.79 0.78
N ILE A 147 -4.77 -10.03 0.33
CA ILE A 147 -3.59 -10.88 0.45
C ILE A 147 -2.97 -11.15 -0.92
N GLY A 148 -1.66 -11.35 -0.92
CA GLY A 148 -0.90 -11.64 -2.13
C GLY A 148 0.07 -12.78 -1.94
N THR A 149 0.18 -13.65 -2.96
CA THR A 149 1.08 -14.79 -2.94
C THR A 149 1.88 -14.90 -4.23
N ARG A 150 3.09 -15.48 -4.15
CA ARG A 150 3.89 -15.83 -5.32
C ARG A 150 3.45 -17.16 -5.92
N LYS A 151 3.01 -18.10 -5.08
CA LYS A 151 2.46 -19.38 -5.47
C LYS A 151 0.94 -19.30 -5.46
N ALA A 152 0.29 -20.00 -6.37
CA ALA A 152 -1.16 -20.10 -6.35
C ALA A 152 -1.59 -20.90 -5.12
N HIS A 153 -2.42 -20.26 -4.27
CA HIS A 153 -3.22 -20.96 -3.27
C HIS A 153 -4.67 -20.98 -3.75
N SER A 154 -5.35 -22.10 -3.56
CA SER A 154 -6.80 -22.12 -3.76
C SER A 154 -7.48 -21.37 -2.62
N SER A 155 -8.69 -20.87 -2.87
CA SER A 155 -9.50 -20.28 -1.79
C SER A 155 -9.80 -21.29 -0.68
N GLU A 156 -9.91 -22.57 -1.04
CA GLU A 156 -10.13 -23.67 -0.10
C GLU A 156 -8.92 -23.88 0.82
N GLU A 157 -7.69 -23.89 0.30
CA GLU A 157 -6.47 -24.01 1.11
C GLU A 157 -6.36 -22.89 2.16
N VAL A 158 -6.72 -21.67 1.77
CA VAL A 158 -6.71 -20.52 2.70
C VAL A 158 -7.81 -20.67 3.73
N LEU A 159 -9.02 -21.09 3.33
CA LEU A 159 -10.13 -21.34 4.25
C LEU A 159 -9.81 -22.46 5.25
N ASP A 160 -9.25 -23.59 4.78
CA ASP A 160 -8.87 -24.71 5.63
C ASP A 160 -7.85 -24.30 6.71
N ALA A 161 -6.89 -23.46 6.35
CA ALA A 161 -5.92 -22.93 7.30
C ALA A 161 -6.56 -22.01 8.36
N LEU A 162 -7.70 -21.40 8.05
CA LEU A 162 -8.43 -20.49 8.93
C LEU A 162 -9.57 -21.16 9.72
N VAL A 163 -9.85 -22.46 9.52
CA VAL A 163 -10.96 -23.16 10.20
C VAL A 163 -10.87 -23.03 11.71
N LYS A 164 -9.71 -23.32 12.29
CA LYS A 164 -9.51 -23.23 13.75
C LYS A 164 -9.64 -21.80 14.28
N PHE A 165 -9.18 -20.84 13.50
CA PHE A 165 -9.35 -19.43 13.80
C PHE A 165 -10.84 -19.03 13.80
N LYS A 166 -11.58 -19.45 12.76
CA LYS A 166 -13.02 -19.23 12.66
C LYS A 166 -13.77 -19.78 13.88
N GLU A 167 -13.49 -21.02 14.26
CA GLU A 167 -14.11 -21.68 15.40
C GLU A 167 -13.76 -21.00 16.73
N HIS A 168 -12.47 -20.64 16.92
CA HIS A 168 -11.98 -20.04 18.16
C HIS A 168 -12.57 -18.66 18.43
N TYR A 169 -12.68 -17.82 17.37
CA TYR A 169 -13.13 -16.44 17.49
C TYR A 169 -14.62 -16.25 17.13
N GLY A 170 -15.31 -17.29 16.68
CA GLY A 170 -16.75 -17.23 16.33
C GLY A 170 -17.01 -16.29 15.15
N VAL A 171 -16.08 -16.19 14.21
CA VAL A 171 -16.19 -15.28 13.05
C VAL A 171 -16.60 -16.03 11.80
N ASP A 172 -17.31 -15.37 10.89
CA ASP A 172 -17.52 -15.89 9.54
C ASP A 172 -16.42 -15.41 8.61
N ILE A 173 -15.97 -16.32 7.72
CA ILE A 173 -14.86 -16.07 6.82
C ILE A 173 -15.26 -16.37 5.37
N ALA A 174 -15.02 -15.42 4.49
CA ALA A 174 -15.09 -15.60 3.05
C ALA A 174 -13.73 -15.34 2.40
N VAL A 175 -13.38 -16.16 1.40
CA VAL A 175 -12.16 -15.98 0.60
C VAL A 175 -12.55 -15.88 -0.87
N GLN A 176 -12.20 -14.78 -1.51
CA GLN A 176 -12.49 -14.51 -2.91
C GLN A 176 -11.22 -14.17 -3.67
N LYS A 177 -11.07 -14.66 -4.89
CA LYS A 177 -9.98 -14.22 -5.78
C LYS A 177 -10.23 -12.78 -6.22
N GLU A 178 -9.20 -11.93 -6.09
CA GLU A 178 -9.26 -10.59 -6.64
C GLU A 178 -9.16 -10.66 -8.17
N THR A 179 -10.28 -10.42 -8.85
CA THR A 179 -10.35 -10.38 -10.31
C THR A 179 -10.00 -8.96 -10.76
N TYR A 180 -8.78 -8.71 -11.20
CA TYR A 180 -8.46 -7.47 -11.88
C TYR A 180 -9.13 -7.43 -13.24
N PHE A 181 -10.02 -6.49 -13.42
CA PHE A 181 -10.44 -6.07 -14.74
C PHE A 181 -9.22 -5.41 -15.41
N ARG A 182 -8.47 -6.15 -16.20
CA ARG A 182 -7.51 -5.53 -17.14
C ARG A 182 -8.37 -5.02 -18.29
N PRO A 183 -8.47 -3.70 -18.53
CA PRO A 183 -9.05 -3.25 -19.79
C PRO A 183 -8.21 -3.89 -20.89
N ASN A 184 -8.87 -4.59 -21.82
CA ASN A 184 -8.24 -5.15 -23.00
C ASN A 184 -7.43 -4.04 -23.69
N LYS A 185 -6.14 -4.31 -23.92
CA LYS A 185 -5.29 -3.47 -24.78
C LYS A 185 -5.80 -3.51 -26.19
#